data_dab33646ec92ac5111b72ab59102cac2
#
_entry.id   dab33646ec92ac5111b72ab59102cac2
#
_cell.length_a   1.000
_cell.length_b   1.000
_cell.length_c   1.000
_cell.angle_alpha   90.00
_cell.angle_beta   90.00
_cell.angle_gamma   90.00
#
_symmetry.space_group_name_H-M   'P 1'
#
loop_
_entity.id
_entity.type
_entity.pdbx_description
1 polymer ?
#
loop_
_entity_poly.entity_id
_entity_poly.type
_entity_poly.pdbx_seq_one_letter_code
_entity_poly.pdbx_strand_id
1 'polypeptide(L)'
;MLFIHSAGTQDFHQGSSNRLAYLKDSFGDEYNLLYPKMPNPENPEYKLWKVQLEEEFAALDGEVFLIGHSLGASVLLKYLSEKTINCTISGLFMIAAPYWGKDDDWQVNEYTLPKDFTTKLPQISHIFLYHSRHDEVVPSKHLEYYKQKLPKAHTHILDGNEHNFNNGLPKLIDDIKGL
;
A
#
# COMPACT_ATOMS: atom_id res chain seq x y z
N MET A 1 -1.80 -10.81 7.77
CA MET A 1 -1.72 -9.70 6.79
C MET A 1 -1.74 -8.37 7.51
N LEU A 2 -1.05 -7.34 7.00
CA LEU A 2 -1.15 -5.97 7.50
C LEU A 2 -1.68 -5.07 6.39
N PHE A 3 -2.79 -4.36 6.62
CA PHE A 3 -3.41 -3.43 5.70
C PHE A 3 -3.25 -1.98 6.19
N ILE A 4 -2.66 -1.11 5.37
CA ILE A 4 -2.47 0.31 5.66
C ILE A 4 -3.41 1.15 4.80
N HIS A 5 -4.25 1.94 5.47
CA HIS A 5 -5.29 2.78 4.87
C HIS A 5 -4.73 3.94 4.02
N SER A 6 -5.59 4.48 3.15
CA SER A 6 -5.36 5.78 2.49
C SER A 6 -5.35 6.94 3.48
N ALA A 7 -4.92 8.11 3.02
CA ALA A 7 -5.29 9.38 3.67
C ALA A 7 -6.80 9.58 3.68
N GLY A 8 -7.27 10.48 4.54
CA GLY A 8 -8.68 10.75 4.74
C GLY A 8 -9.32 9.87 5.81
N THR A 9 -10.59 10.06 6.04
CA THR A 9 -11.37 9.35 7.06
C THR A 9 -11.25 7.83 6.94
N GLN A 10 -11.04 7.16 8.07
CA GLN A 10 -10.94 5.71 8.19
C GLN A 10 -12.18 5.09 8.85
N ASP A 11 -13.29 5.81 8.86
CA ASP A 11 -14.56 5.36 9.40
C ASP A 11 -15.31 4.44 8.43
N PHE A 12 -16.34 3.79 8.95
CA PHE A 12 -17.14 2.84 8.19
C PHE A 12 -17.72 3.47 6.92
N HIS A 13 -17.59 2.78 5.78
CA HIS A 13 -17.95 3.24 4.43
C HIS A 13 -17.19 4.46 3.88
N GLN A 14 -16.05 4.82 4.45
CA GLN A 14 -15.23 5.93 3.97
C GLN A 14 -13.81 5.48 3.63
N GLY A 15 -13.17 6.18 2.70
CA GLY A 15 -11.78 5.90 2.30
C GLY A 15 -11.56 4.45 1.88
N SER A 16 -10.64 3.77 2.55
CA SER A 16 -10.31 2.37 2.29
C SER A 16 -11.19 1.35 3.00
N SER A 17 -12.20 1.76 3.79
CA SER A 17 -12.94 0.84 4.67
C SER A 17 -13.78 -0.19 3.92
N ASN A 18 -14.35 0.16 2.76
CA ASN A 18 -15.08 -0.80 1.91
C ASN A 18 -14.14 -1.89 1.38
N ARG A 19 -12.90 -1.54 1.03
CA ARG A 19 -11.88 -2.52 0.62
C ARG A 19 -11.48 -3.42 1.76
N LEU A 20 -11.33 -2.86 2.96
CA LEU A 20 -11.05 -3.66 4.15
C LEU A 20 -12.18 -4.66 4.42
N ALA A 21 -13.45 -4.23 4.30
CA ALA A 21 -14.60 -5.13 4.41
C ALA A 21 -14.55 -6.24 3.34
N TYR A 22 -14.27 -5.86 2.09
CA TYR A 22 -14.11 -6.82 1.00
C TYR A 22 -12.99 -7.84 1.23
N LEU A 23 -11.84 -7.42 1.78
CA LEU A 23 -10.76 -8.33 2.14
C LEU A 23 -11.20 -9.31 3.24
N LYS A 24 -11.86 -8.82 4.29
CA LYS A 24 -12.40 -9.66 5.36
C LYS A 24 -13.38 -10.70 4.84
N ASP A 25 -14.31 -10.28 3.99
CA ASP A 25 -15.30 -11.19 3.41
C ASP A 25 -14.66 -12.22 2.47
N SER A 26 -13.59 -11.82 1.73
CA SER A 26 -12.91 -12.68 0.77
C SER A 26 -12.02 -13.75 1.40
N PHE A 27 -11.44 -13.45 2.57
CA PHE A 27 -10.50 -14.32 3.25
C PHE A 27 -11.07 -15.00 4.51
N GLY A 28 -12.16 -14.45 5.08
CA GLY A 28 -12.73 -14.98 6.31
C GLY A 28 -11.69 -15.13 7.41
N ASP A 29 -11.65 -16.31 8.03
CA ASP A 29 -10.69 -16.65 9.08
C ASP A 29 -9.37 -17.25 8.56
N GLU A 30 -9.20 -17.33 7.23
CA GLU A 30 -8.01 -17.92 6.60
C GLU A 30 -6.73 -17.12 6.91
N TYR A 31 -6.87 -15.80 7.07
CA TYR A 31 -5.76 -14.90 7.39
C TYR A 31 -6.08 -13.99 8.58
N ASN A 32 -5.10 -13.83 9.47
CA ASN A 32 -5.18 -12.78 10.49
C ASN A 32 -4.93 -11.41 9.84
N LEU A 33 -5.98 -10.59 9.70
CA LEU A 33 -5.92 -9.28 9.05
C LEU A 33 -5.83 -8.16 10.09
N LEU A 34 -4.65 -7.54 10.19
CA LEU A 34 -4.38 -6.35 10.98
C LEU A 34 -4.61 -5.10 10.12
N TYR A 35 -5.28 -4.09 10.68
CA TYR A 35 -5.63 -2.84 10.00
C TYR A 35 -5.68 -1.68 11.00
N PRO A 36 -4.51 -1.21 11.44
CA PRO A 36 -4.43 -0.17 12.45
C PRO A 36 -5.07 1.13 11.96
N LYS A 37 -5.66 1.88 12.88
CA LYS A 37 -6.05 3.28 12.63
C LYS A 37 -4.78 4.13 12.58
N MET A 38 -4.54 4.72 11.42
CA MET A 38 -3.39 5.62 11.27
C MET A 38 -3.68 6.98 11.93
N PRO A 39 -2.70 7.59 12.60
CA PRO A 39 -2.91 8.86 13.31
C PRO A 39 -3.18 10.02 12.34
N ASN A 40 -4.08 10.93 12.71
CA ASN A 40 -4.44 12.13 11.95
C ASN A 40 -4.69 11.87 10.44
N PRO A 41 -5.55 10.93 10.07
CA PRO A 41 -5.63 10.47 8.69
C PRO A 41 -6.13 11.55 7.71
N GLU A 42 -6.83 12.58 8.18
CA GLU A 42 -7.28 13.72 7.36
C GLU A 42 -6.18 14.75 7.11
N ASN A 43 -5.17 14.79 7.97
CA ASN A 43 -3.95 15.59 7.81
C ASN A 43 -2.73 14.75 8.20
N PRO A 44 -2.40 13.73 7.38
CA PRO A 44 -1.38 12.76 7.72
C PRO A 44 0.02 13.38 7.75
N GLU A 45 0.83 12.93 8.71
CA GLU A 45 2.24 13.25 8.81
C GLU A 45 3.06 11.96 8.78
N TYR A 46 4.03 11.86 7.89
CA TYR A 46 4.85 10.66 7.75
C TYR A 46 5.49 10.21 9.07
N LYS A 47 5.98 11.17 9.88
CA LYS A 47 6.62 10.84 11.15
C LYS A 47 5.69 10.11 12.12
N LEU A 48 4.39 10.49 12.15
CA LEU A 48 3.39 9.85 13.03
C LEU A 48 3.00 8.48 12.49
N TRP A 49 2.81 8.38 11.18
CA TRP A 49 2.51 7.10 10.54
C TRP A 49 3.67 6.12 10.65
N LYS A 50 4.91 6.62 10.60
CA LYS A 50 6.11 5.81 10.81
C LYS A 50 6.16 5.21 12.21
N VAL A 51 5.82 5.98 13.26
CA VAL A 51 5.76 5.46 14.64
C VAL A 51 4.70 4.36 14.76
N GLN A 52 3.51 4.58 14.19
CA GLN A 52 2.47 3.55 14.17
C GLN A 52 2.94 2.28 13.46
N LEU A 53 3.61 2.42 12.31
CA LEU A 53 4.19 1.27 11.60
C LEU A 53 5.27 0.56 12.43
N GLU A 54 6.10 1.29 13.18
CA GLU A 54 7.08 0.68 14.09
C GLU A 54 6.42 -0.22 15.14
N GLU A 55 5.30 0.23 15.71
CA GLU A 55 4.52 -0.56 16.67
C GLU A 55 3.91 -1.82 16.01
N GLU A 56 3.31 -1.65 14.83
CA GLU A 56 2.72 -2.78 14.10
C GLU A 56 3.77 -3.82 13.71
N PHE A 57 4.88 -3.38 13.11
CA PHE A 57 5.95 -4.27 12.70
C PHE A 57 6.67 -4.96 13.86
N ALA A 58 6.70 -4.35 15.05
CA ALA A 58 7.24 -4.98 16.26
C ALA A 58 6.42 -6.18 16.73
N ALA A 59 5.12 -6.22 16.38
CA ALA A 59 4.21 -7.30 16.71
C ALA A 59 4.09 -8.37 15.61
N LEU A 60 4.71 -8.14 14.43
CA LEU A 60 4.67 -9.10 13.33
C LEU A 60 5.81 -10.11 13.46
N ASP A 61 5.47 -11.38 13.23
CA ASP A 61 6.39 -12.49 13.14
C ASP A 61 6.08 -13.38 11.92
N GLY A 62 6.99 -14.29 11.60
CA GLY A 62 6.81 -15.25 10.51
C GLY A 62 6.64 -14.61 9.14
N GLU A 63 5.75 -15.18 8.33
CA GLU A 63 5.45 -14.72 6.97
C GLU A 63 4.29 -13.73 6.96
N VAL A 64 4.47 -12.60 6.26
CA VAL A 64 3.46 -11.55 6.21
C VAL A 64 3.17 -11.09 4.79
N PHE A 65 1.91 -10.78 4.52
CA PHE A 65 1.47 -10.01 3.37
C PHE A 65 1.20 -8.57 3.80
N LEU A 66 1.75 -7.62 3.05
CA LEU A 66 1.61 -6.19 3.29
C LEU A 66 0.75 -5.59 2.20
N ILE A 67 -0.32 -4.91 2.56
CA ILE A 67 -1.26 -4.28 1.62
C ILE A 67 -1.35 -2.81 1.96
N GLY A 68 -1.07 -1.94 1.01
CA GLY A 68 -1.22 -0.50 1.18
C GLY A 68 -2.12 0.11 0.13
N HIS A 69 -2.98 1.06 0.52
CA HIS A 69 -3.80 1.81 -0.41
C HIS A 69 -3.42 3.28 -0.43
N SER A 70 -3.27 3.85 -1.63
CA SER A 70 -3.01 5.27 -1.85
C SER A 70 -1.79 5.73 -1.02
N LEU A 71 -1.94 6.74 -0.15
CA LEU A 71 -0.88 7.20 0.75
C LEU A 71 -0.31 6.06 1.59
N GLY A 72 -1.15 5.15 2.09
CA GLY A 72 -0.70 4.00 2.88
C GLY A 72 0.29 3.12 2.14
N ALA A 73 0.12 2.93 0.83
CA ALA A 73 1.06 2.17 0.01
C ALA A 73 2.42 2.89 -0.13
N SER A 74 2.38 4.22 -0.35
CA SER A 74 3.61 5.03 -0.46
C SER A 74 4.38 5.05 0.86
N VAL A 75 3.67 5.27 1.97
CA VAL A 75 4.25 5.31 3.32
C VAL A 75 4.84 3.96 3.70
N LEU A 76 4.13 2.87 3.40
CA LEU A 76 4.60 1.51 3.67
C LEU A 76 5.91 1.21 2.91
N LEU A 77 5.96 1.50 1.61
CA LEU A 77 7.19 1.30 0.82
C LEU A 77 8.36 2.16 1.33
N LYS A 78 8.08 3.43 1.70
CA LYS A 78 9.08 4.31 2.28
C LYS A 78 9.61 3.78 3.61
N TYR A 79 8.71 3.35 4.49
CA TYR A 79 9.06 2.73 5.77
C TYR A 79 9.97 1.52 5.59
N LEU A 80 9.62 0.61 4.68
CA LEU A 80 10.43 -0.57 4.35
C LEU A 80 11.82 -0.22 3.83
N SER A 81 11.99 0.93 3.15
CA SER A 81 13.30 1.41 2.68
C SER A 81 14.15 2.08 3.76
N GLU A 82 13.57 2.39 4.91
CA GLU A 82 14.24 3.12 6.00
C GLU A 82 14.51 2.26 7.24
N LYS A 83 13.88 1.10 7.35
CA LYS A 83 13.90 0.28 8.56
C LYS A 83 14.32 -1.16 8.27
N THR A 84 15.02 -1.74 9.23
CA THR A 84 15.26 -3.19 9.25
C THR A 84 13.98 -3.89 9.68
N ILE A 85 13.58 -4.92 8.92
CA ILE A 85 12.36 -5.69 9.13
C ILE A 85 12.73 -7.08 9.61
N ASN A 86 12.08 -7.55 10.68
CA ASN A 86 12.38 -8.83 11.32
C ASN A 86 11.46 -9.98 10.89
N CYS A 87 10.38 -9.69 10.15
CA CYS A 87 9.49 -10.70 9.57
C CYS A 87 9.83 -10.97 8.10
N THR A 88 9.36 -12.09 7.56
CA THR A 88 9.49 -12.42 6.13
C THR A 88 8.35 -11.81 5.34
N ILE A 89 8.65 -10.95 4.36
CA ILE A 89 7.62 -10.32 3.52
C ILE A 89 7.40 -11.20 2.28
N SER A 90 6.34 -11.99 2.30
CA SER A 90 5.96 -12.88 1.19
C SER A 90 5.32 -12.13 0.04
N GLY A 91 4.61 -11.03 0.33
CA GLY A 91 4.02 -10.17 -0.69
C GLY A 91 3.82 -8.73 -0.24
N LEU A 92 4.07 -7.78 -1.15
CA LEU A 92 3.74 -6.36 -1.00
C LEU A 92 2.77 -5.97 -2.11
N PHE A 93 1.57 -5.55 -1.73
CA PHE A 93 0.47 -5.18 -2.63
C PHE A 93 0.19 -3.68 -2.50
N MET A 94 0.51 -2.93 -3.55
CA MET A 94 0.39 -1.48 -3.59
C MET A 94 -0.78 -1.09 -4.50
N ILE A 95 -1.80 -0.45 -3.94
CA ILE A 95 -3.05 -0.12 -4.64
C ILE A 95 -3.14 1.38 -4.79
N ALA A 96 -3.25 1.87 -6.03
CA ALA A 96 -3.41 3.30 -6.38
C ALA A 96 -2.40 4.22 -5.67
N ALA A 97 -1.14 3.80 -5.59
CA ALA A 97 -0.10 4.48 -4.83
C ALA A 97 0.41 5.73 -5.56
N PRO A 98 0.41 6.92 -4.94
CA PRO A 98 1.08 8.08 -5.49
C PRO A 98 2.61 7.93 -5.39
N TYR A 99 3.33 8.31 -6.46
CA TYR A 99 4.79 8.41 -6.48
C TYR A 99 5.20 9.86 -6.25
N TRP A 100 5.64 10.18 -5.05
CA TRP A 100 5.92 11.55 -4.63
C TRP A 100 7.24 12.09 -5.22
N GLY A 101 7.26 13.39 -5.52
CA GLY A 101 8.45 14.09 -6.03
C GLY A 101 8.68 13.98 -7.53
N LYS A 102 7.71 13.48 -8.33
CA LYS A 102 7.80 13.36 -9.78
C LYS A 102 6.87 14.28 -10.54
N ASP A 103 5.77 14.65 -9.96
CA ASP A 103 4.73 15.49 -10.53
C ASP A 103 4.54 16.76 -9.72
N ASP A 104 4.15 17.86 -10.39
CA ASP A 104 3.95 19.16 -9.73
C ASP A 104 2.85 19.09 -8.65
N ASP A 105 1.83 18.26 -8.86
CA ASP A 105 0.73 18.06 -7.91
C ASP A 105 1.10 17.15 -6.72
N TRP A 106 2.25 16.44 -6.79
CA TRP A 106 2.66 15.42 -5.82
C TRP A 106 4.04 15.72 -5.22
N GLN A 107 4.22 16.94 -4.66
CA GLN A 107 5.49 17.50 -4.18
C GLN A 107 5.59 17.56 -2.65
N VAL A 108 5.10 16.56 -1.93
CA VAL A 108 5.25 16.53 -0.47
C VAL A 108 6.52 15.77 -0.08
N ASN A 109 7.53 16.52 0.36
CA ASN A 109 8.88 16.00 0.63
C ASN A 109 8.91 14.85 1.65
N GLU A 110 8.06 14.92 2.66
CA GLU A 110 8.03 13.88 3.71
C GLU A 110 7.62 12.49 3.21
N TYR A 111 6.91 12.40 2.07
CA TYR A 111 6.53 11.13 1.45
C TYR A 111 7.46 10.71 0.32
N THR A 112 8.36 11.60 -0.12
CA THR A 112 9.29 11.31 -1.22
C THR A 112 10.23 10.17 -0.83
N LEU A 113 10.37 9.19 -1.72
CA LEU A 113 11.27 8.06 -1.54
C LEU A 113 12.73 8.50 -1.69
N PRO A 114 13.66 7.96 -0.88
CA PRO A 114 15.09 8.13 -1.12
C PRO A 114 15.47 7.68 -2.54
N LYS A 115 16.45 8.34 -3.15
CA LYS A 115 16.89 7.99 -4.53
C LYS A 115 17.35 6.54 -4.66
N ASP A 116 17.90 6.00 -3.60
CA ASP A 116 18.45 4.64 -3.48
C ASP A 116 17.51 3.67 -2.76
N PHE A 117 16.22 3.99 -2.65
CA PHE A 117 15.26 3.21 -1.86
C PHE A 117 15.24 1.72 -2.28
N THR A 118 15.38 1.44 -3.56
CA THR A 118 15.32 0.07 -4.08
C THR A 118 16.43 -0.83 -3.56
N THR A 119 17.60 -0.26 -3.25
CA THR A 119 18.75 -1.00 -2.68
C THR A 119 18.63 -1.17 -1.17
N LYS A 120 17.70 -0.46 -0.55
CA LYS A 120 17.45 -0.48 0.90
C LYS A 120 16.23 -1.30 1.28
N LEU A 121 15.41 -1.70 0.29
CA LEU A 121 14.28 -2.57 0.58
C LEU A 121 14.75 -3.91 1.15
N PRO A 122 14.03 -4.46 2.15
CA PRO A 122 14.25 -5.84 2.58
C PRO A 122 13.95 -6.80 1.42
N GLN A 123 14.31 -8.06 1.61
CA GLN A 123 13.87 -9.08 0.65
C GLN A 123 12.34 -9.18 0.67
N ILE A 124 11.71 -8.94 -0.47
CA ILE A 124 10.27 -9.07 -0.69
C ILE A 124 10.09 -10.08 -1.80
N SER A 125 9.39 -11.18 -1.53
CA SER A 125 9.26 -12.28 -2.50
C SER A 125 8.48 -11.84 -3.74
N HIS A 126 7.38 -11.13 -3.54
CA HIS A 126 6.50 -10.67 -4.62
C HIS A 126 6.04 -9.24 -4.38
N ILE A 127 6.09 -8.40 -5.42
CA ILE A 127 5.55 -7.05 -5.39
C ILE A 127 4.48 -6.93 -6.48
N PHE A 128 3.30 -6.44 -6.09
CA PHE A 128 2.18 -6.21 -7.00
C PHE A 128 1.74 -4.75 -6.95
N LEU A 129 1.51 -4.18 -8.12
CA LEU A 129 1.07 -2.79 -8.28
C LEU A 129 -0.28 -2.79 -9.01
N TYR A 130 -1.30 -2.16 -8.42
CA TYR A 130 -2.64 -2.06 -8.98
C TYR A 130 -3.03 -0.61 -9.16
N HIS A 131 -3.60 -0.28 -10.31
CA HIS A 131 -4.07 1.06 -10.59
C HIS A 131 -5.24 1.05 -11.56
N SER A 132 -6.24 1.92 -11.36
CA SER A 132 -7.27 2.16 -12.36
C SER A 132 -6.71 3.00 -13.50
N ARG A 133 -7.06 2.67 -14.75
CA ARG A 133 -6.58 3.36 -15.95
C ARG A 133 -6.87 4.87 -15.93
N HIS A 134 -8.03 5.23 -15.43
CA HIS A 134 -8.55 6.60 -15.39
C HIS A 134 -8.80 7.08 -13.95
N ASP A 135 -7.96 6.64 -13.00
CA ASP A 135 -8.03 7.05 -11.60
C ASP A 135 -8.14 8.58 -11.49
N GLU A 136 -9.21 9.06 -10.84
CA GLU A 136 -9.53 10.48 -10.75
C GLU A 136 -8.75 11.20 -9.64
N VAL A 137 -8.09 10.47 -8.75
CA VAL A 137 -7.33 11.01 -7.62
C VAL A 137 -5.83 10.93 -7.89
N VAL A 138 -5.31 9.72 -8.14
CA VAL A 138 -3.90 9.49 -8.45
C VAL A 138 -3.79 9.03 -9.90
N PRO A 139 -3.25 9.85 -10.81
CA PRO A 139 -3.12 9.45 -12.21
C PRO A 139 -2.32 8.15 -12.39
N SER A 140 -2.76 7.29 -13.31
CA SER A 140 -2.14 5.96 -13.54
C SER A 140 -0.67 6.00 -13.95
N LYS A 141 -0.15 7.16 -14.40
CA LYS A 141 1.29 7.39 -14.65
C LYS A 141 2.15 7.13 -13.41
N HIS A 142 1.62 7.26 -12.19
CA HIS A 142 2.35 6.96 -10.95
C HIS A 142 2.72 5.48 -10.86
N LEU A 143 1.88 4.57 -11.35
CA LEU A 143 2.23 3.15 -11.47
C LEU A 143 3.46 2.95 -12.38
N GLU A 144 3.56 3.68 -13.49
CA GLU A 144 4.71 3.58 -14.39
C GLU A 144 6.01 4.07 -13.74
N TYR A 145 5.95 5.08 -12.85
CA TYR A 145 7.12 5.51 -12.07
C TYR A 145 7.61 4.41 -11.12
N TYR A 146 6.68 3.72 -10.44
CA TYR A 146 7.02 2.55 -9.61
C TYR A 146 7.60 1.41 -10.45
N LYS A 147 6.98 1.07 -11.57
CA LYS A 147 7.42 -0.01 -12.47
C LYS A 147 8.85 0.22 -12.98
N GLN A 148 9.22 1.46 -13.31
CA GLN A 148 10.59 1.81 -13.71
C GLN A 148 11.62 1.53 -12.59
N LYS A 149 11.23 1.69 -11.33
CA LYS A 149 12.09 1.47 -10.16
C LYS A 149 12.04 0.04 -9.62
N LEU A 150 10.94 -0.64 -9.83
CA LEU A 150 10.66 -2.00 -9.38
C LEU A 150 10.35 -2.89 -10.61
N PRO A 151 11.34 -3.15 -11.48
CA PRO A 151 11.08 -3.80 -12.78
C PRO A 151 10.60 -5.25 -12.67
N LYS A 152 10.76 -5.87 -11.50
CA LYS A 152 10.27 -7.23 -11.21
C LYS A 152 8.85 -7.25 -10.63
N ALA A 153 8.25 -6.08 -10.35
CA ALA A 153 6.90 -6.01 -9.82
C ALA A 153 5.87 -6.43 -10.87
N HIS A 154 4.87 -7.19 -10.43
CA HIS A 154 3.69 -7.50 -11.23
C HIS A 154 2.79 -6.26 -11.29
N THR A 155 2.40 -5.82 -12.47
CA THR A 155 1.61 -4.60 -12.66
C THR A 155 0.25 -4.90 -13.26
N HIS A 156 -0.80 -4.36 -12.64
CA HIS A 156 -2.19 -4.50 -13.09
C HIS A 156 -2.80 -3.12 -13.30
N ILE A 157 -3.03 -2.76 -14.57
CA ILE A 157 -3.82 -1.58 -14.93
C ILE A 157 -5.24 -2.09 -15.19
N LEU A 158 -6.16 -1.66 -14.36
CA LEU A 158 -7.56 -2.09 -14.38
C LEU A 158 -8.39 -1.07 -15.15
N ASP A 159 -9.36 -1.55 -15.90
CA ASP A 159 -10.30 -0.66 -16.58
C ASP A 159 -11.22 0.00 -15.54
N GLY A 160 -11.49 1.29 -15.74
CA GLY A 160 -12.30 2.10 -14.83
C GLY A 160 -11.55 3.33 -14.30
N ASN A 161 -12.21 4.06 -13.43
CA ASN A 161 -11.73 5.31 -12.85
C ASN A 161 -11.68 5.29 -11.31
N GLU A 162 -12.03 4.19 -10.68
CA GLU A 162 -12.14 4.11 -9.23
C GLU A 162 -10.77 4.15 -8.55
N HIS A 163 -10.55 5.16 -7.71
CA HIS A 163 -9.41 5.22 -6.80
C HIS A 163 -9.60 4.28 -5.60
N ASN A 164 -10.81 4.23 -5.06
CA ASN A 164 -11.11 3.50 -3.83
C ASN A 164 -11.46 2.03 -4.04
N PHE A 165 -11.71 1.57 -5.27
CA PHE A 165 -12.13 0.21 -5.57
C PHE A 165 -13.25 -0.28 -4.64
N ASN A 166 -14.32 0.51 -4.53
CA ASN A 166 -15.42 0.28 -3.58
C ASN A 166 -16.15 -1.04 -3.80
N ASN A 167 -16.15 -1.54 -5.04
CA ASN A 167 -16.75 -2.82 -5.42
C ASN A 167 -15.79 -4.02 -5.27
N GLY A 168 -14.65 -3.79 -4.59
CA GLY A 168 -13.61 -4.80 -4.40
C GLY A 168 -12.55 -4.82 -5.50
N LEU A 169 -11.56 -5.68 -5.30
CA LEU A 169 -10.44 -5.88 -6.21
C LEU A 169 -10.17 -7.39 -6.34
N PRO A 170 -10.96 -8.11 -7.17
CA PRO A 170 -10.83 -9.58 -7.30
C PRO A 170 -9.42 -10.02 -7.66
N LYS A 171 -8.74 -9.26 -8.54
CA LYS A 171 -7.37 -9.55 -8.94
C LYS A 171 -6.38 -9.60 -7.77
N LEU A 172 -6.56 -8.75 -6.76
CA LEU A 172 -5.76 -8.77 -5.52
C LEU A 172 -5.97 -10.09 -4.76
N ILE A 173 -7.23 -10.54 -4.67
CA ILE A 173 -7.57 -11.79 -3.97
C ILE A 173 -6.93 -12.97 -4.70
N ASP A 174 -7.05 -13.03 -6.03
CA ASP A 174 -6.45 -14.08 -6.85
C ASP A 174 -4.92 -14.11 -6.70
N ASP A 175 -4.28 -12.95 -6.73
CA ASP A 175 -2.83 -12.85 -6.58
C ASP A 175 -2.35 -13.28 -5.19
N ILE A 176 -3.09 -12.94 -4.12
CA ILE A 176 -2.77 -13.38 -2.76
C ILE A 176 -2.95 -14.89 -2.61
N LYS A 177 -4.07 -15.44 -3.12
CA LYS A 177 -4.36 -16.88 -3.04
C LYS A 177 -3.46 -17.74 -3.93
N GLY A 178 -2.78 -17.11 -4.89
CA GLY A 178 -1.83 -17.76 -5.80
C GLY A 178 -0.40 -17.88 -5.27
N LEU A 179 -0.12 -17.29 -4.09
CA LEU A 179 1.20 -17.35 -3.43
C LEU A 179 1.24 -18.41 -2.36
#